data_59ec21db1ac9bc3cf7677daef21b5f7f
#
_entry.id   59ec21db1ac9bc3cf7677daef21b5f7f
#
_cell.length_a   1.000
_cell.length_b   1.000
_cell.length_c   1.000
_cell.angle_alpha   90.00
_cell.angle_beta   90.00
_cell.angle_gamma   90.00
#
_symmetry.space_group_name_H-M   'P 1'
#
loop_
_entity.id
_entity.type
_entity.pdbx_description
1 polymer ?
#
loop_
_entity_poly.entity_id
_entity_poly.type
_entity_poly.pdbx_seq_one_letter_code
_entity_poly.pdbx_strand_id
1 'polypeptide(L)'
;MADGINKIMATERSAAKTFRDLVVWQKAHQFALAVYEFTSHFPKSETYGLSMQMRKAAVSIPANIAEGFRRRGKADKVRFPNTSQASLEESRYYLILSEDLKYGATGRLLDSLEEVSRLLNSYSKAILNSSSDS
;
A
#
# COMPACT_ATOMS: atom_id res chain seq x y z
N MET A 1 11.06 1.88 -21.09
CA MET A 1 10.84 2.31 -19.71
C MET A 1 9.93 1.37 -18.94
N ALA A 2 8.76 1.02 -19.45
CA ALA A 2 7.88 0.06 -18.79
C ALA A 2 8.55 -1.31 -18.61
N ASP A 3 9.29 -1.76 -19.62
CA ASP A 3 10.00 -3.03 -19.56
C ASP A 3 11.10 -3.04 -18.51
N GLY A 4 11.79 -1.91 -18.32
CA GLY A 4 12.83 -1.79 -17.32
C GLY A 4 12.25 -1.88 -15.90
N ILE A 5 11.11 -1.24 -15.67
CA ILE A 5 10.42 -1.29 -14.38
C ILE A 5 9.96 -2.71 -14.08
N ASN A 6 9.37 -3.39 -15.06
CA ASN A 6 8.90 -4.76 -14.87
C ASN A 6 10.05 -5.72 -14.57
N LYS A 7 11.21 -5.55 -15.24
CA LYS A 7 12.39 -6.35 -14.97
C LYS A 7 12.92 -6.13 -13.56
N ILE A 8 12.98 -4.86 -13.13
CA ILE A 8 13.46 -4.52 -11.80
C ILE A 8 12.56 -5.15 -10.74
N MET A 9 11.24 -5.05 -10.90
CA MET A 9 10.30 -5.62 -9.95
C MET A 9 10.37 -7.14 -9.90
N ALA A 10 10.49 -7.79 -11.06
CA ALA A 10 10.60 -9.26 -11.11
C ALA A 10 11.90 -9.73 -10.45
N THR A 11 13.03 -9.07 -10.73
CA THR A 11 14.32 -9.39 -10.14
C THR A 11 14.28 -9.17 -8.64
N GLU A 12 13.74 -8.04 -8.21
CA GLU A 12 13.63 -7.69 -6.81
C GLU A 12 12.77 -8.72 -6.05
N ARG A 13 11.61 -9.09 -6.64
CA ARG A 13 10.72 -10.07 -6.01
C ARG A 13 11.42 -11.42 -5.85
N SER A 14 12.15 -11.89 -6.87
CA SER A 14 12.84 -13.18 -6.82
C SER A 14 14.06 -13.15 -5.91
N ALA A 15 14.68 -11.98 -5.73
CA ALA A 15 15.84 -11.79 -4.86
C ALA A 15 15.44 -11.42 -3.43
N ALA A 16 14.20 -11.08 -3.19
CA ALA A 16 13.74 -10.60 -1.89
C ALA A 16 13.86 -11.68 -0.82
N LYS A 17 14.55 -11.37 0.25
CA LYS A 17 14.72 -12.27 1.40
C LYS A 17 13.68 -11.98 2.48
N THR A 18 13.26 -10.73 2.61
CA THR A 18 12.20 -10.31 3.53
C THR A 18 11.26 -9.38 2.78
N PHE A 19 10.08 -9.13 3.36
CA PHE A 19 9.14 -8.19 2.76
C PHE A 19 9.74 -6.79 2.60
N ARG A 20 10.71 -6.43 3.45
CA ARG A 20 11.34 -5.12 3.40
C ARG A 20 12.09 -4.87 2.09
N ASP A 21 12.46 -5.92 1.39
CA ASP A 21 13.16 -5.83 0.10
C ASP A 21 12.21 -5.53 -1.06
N LEU A 22 10.89 -5.64 -0.85
CA LEU A 22 9.91 -5.38 -1.89
C LEU A 22 9.69 -3.89 -2.07
N VAL A 23 9.79 -3.40 -3.31
CA VAL A 23 9.53 -1.99 -3.60
C VAL A 23 8.11 -1.61 -3.21
N VAL A 24 7.13 -2.49 -3.48
CA VAL A 24 5.73 -2.21 -3.14
C VAL A 24 5.56 -2.00 -1.64
N TRP A 25 6.25 -2.81 -0.82
CA TRP A 25 6.20 -2.62 0.62
C TRP A 25 6.83 -1.30 1.04
N GLN A 26 8.00 -0.97 0.48
CA GLN A 26 8.71 0.26 0.81
C GLN A 26 7.86 1.49 0.51
N LYS A 27 7.20 1.51 -0.65
CA LYS A 27 6.34 2.63 -1.03
C LYS A 27 5.08 2.70 -0.18
N ALA A 28 4.48 1.55 0.13
CA ALA A 28 3.31 1.50 1.01
C ALA A 28 3.66 1.98 2.42
N HIS A 29 4.83 1.62 2.92
CA HIS A 29 5.30 2.07 4.23
C HIS A 29 5.52 3.59 4.24
N GLN A 30 6.14 4.13 3.19
CA GLN A 30 6.34 5.57 3.06
C GLN A 30 5.01 6.31 3.01
N PHE A 31 4.01 5.75 2.32
CA PHE A 31 2.67 6.32 2.31
C PHE A 31 2.07 6.37 3.71
N ALA A 32 2.20 5.28 4.47
CA ALA A 32 1.70 5.23 5.85
C ALA A 32 2.36 6.31 6.72
N LEU A 33 3.67 6.48 6.59
CA LEU A 33 4.38 7.54 7.33
C LEU A 33 3.87 8.93 6.94
N ALA A 34 3.63 9.14 5.65
CA ALA A 34 3.10 10.42 5.16
C ALA A 34 1.69 10.70 5.70
N VAL A 35 0.86 9.66 5.85
CA VAL A 35 -0.47 9.81 6.44
C VAL A 35 -0.37 10.20 7.92
N TYR A 36 0.57 9.64 8.66
CA TYR A 36 0.79 10.04 10.05
C TYR A 36 1.15 11.53 10.14
N GLU A 37 2.06 11.99 9.28
CA GLU A 37 2.43 13.41 9.24
C GLU A 37 1.24 14.29 8.89
N PHE A 38 0.50 13.92 7.85
CA PHE A 38 -0.67 14.66 7.38
C PHE A 38 -1.73 14.80 8.48
N THR A 39 -2.06 13.68 9.14
CA THR A 39 -3.10 13.67 10.17
C THR A 39 -2.65 14.33 11.47
N SER A 40 -1.35 14.52 11.67
CA SER A 40 -0.85 15.23 12.87
C SER A 40 -1.30 16.68 12.90
N HIS A 41 -1.71 17.24 11.76
CA HIS A 41 -2.20 18.62 11.67
C HIS A 41 -3.72 18.73 11.72
N PHE A 42 -4.43 17.61 11.88
CA PHE A 42 -5.87 17.60 11.95
C PHE A 42 -6.36 18.21 13.28
N PRO A 43 -7.60 18.72 13.33
CA PRO A 43 -8.19 19.17 14.59
C PRO A 43 -8.15 18.06 15.63
N LYS A 44 -7.94 18.43 16.90
CA LYS A 44 -7.89 17.45 18.01
C LYS A 44 -9.19 16.67 18.14
N SER A 45 -10.30 17.24 17.70
CA SER A 45 -11.60 16.55 17.69
C SER A 45 -11.61 15.29 16.81
N GLU A 46 -10.64 15.19 15.87
CA GLU A 46 -10.54 14.04 14.99
C GLU A 46 -9.58 12.96 15.48
N THR A 47 -8.97 13.14 16.65
CA THR A 47 -7.97 12.19 17.16
C THR A 47 -8.50 10.75 17.17
N TYR A 48 -9.73 10.57 17.66
CA TYR A 48 -10.37 9.25 17.72
C TYR A 48 -11.38 9.05 16.59
N GLY A 49 -11.43 9.96 15.65
CA GLY A 49 -12.30 9.90 14.47
C GLY A 49 -11.48 9.66 13.22
N LEU A 50 -11.49 10.65 12.32
CA LEU A 50 -10.87 10.53 11.01
C LEU A 50 -9.37 10.24 11.08
N SER A 51 -8.63 10.90 11.97
CA SER A 51 -7.19 10.66 12.11
C SER A 51 -6.90 9.18 12.38
N MET A 52 -7.61 8.60 13.35
CA MET A 52 -7.41 7.19 13.70
C MET A 52 -7.78 6.27 12.54
N GLN A 53 -8.91 6.53 11.89
CA GLN A 53 -9.37 5.70 10.77
C GLN A 53 -8.39 5.73 9.59
N MET A 54 -7.89 6.93 9.25
CA MET A 54 -6.91 7.08 8.18
C MET A 54 -5.63 6.32 8.46
N ARG A 55 -5.13 6.44 9.69
CA ARG A 55 -3.90 5.75 10.10
C ARG A 55 -4.07 4.25 10.03
N LYS A 56 -5.20 3.72 10.53
CA LYS A 56 -5.47 2.29 10.46
C LYS A 56 -5.51 1.78 9.03
N ALA A 57 -6.20 2.50 8.14
CA ALA A 57 -6.28 2.11 6.73
C ALA A 57 -4.91 2.14 6.07
N ALA A 58 -4.14 3.21 6.28
CA ALA A 58 -2.83 3.36 5.67
C ALA A 58 -1.84 2.29 6.13
N VAL A 59 -1.82 1.99 7.43
CA VAL A 59 -0.95 0.96 8.02
C VAL A 59 -1.33 -0.43 7.50
N SER A 60 -2.61 -0.67 7.24
CA SER A 60 -3.08 -1.96 6.75
C SER A 60 -2.48 -2.31 5.38
N ILE A 61 -2.11 -1.33 4.56
CA ILE A 61 -1.52 -1.59 3.24
C ILE A 61 -0.19 -2.34 3.38
N PRO A 62 0.85 -1.76 3.99
CA PRO A 62 2.13 -2.48 4.13
C PRO A 62 2.03 -3.68 5.07
N ALA A 63 1.16 -3.65 6.07
CA ALA A 63 1.01 -4.75 7.01
C ALA A 63 0.56 -6.02 6.29
N ASN A 64 -0.40 -5.91 5.38
CA ASN A 64 -0.88 -7.06 4.61
C ASN A 64 0.15 -7.56 3.61
N ILE A 65 0.91 -6.67 2.98
CA ILE A 65 2.01 -7.08 2.11
C ILE A 65 3.02 -7.92 2.91
N ALA A 66 3.41 -7.43 4.08
CA ALA A 66 4.35 -8.12 4.96
C ALA A 66 3.82 -9.50 5.37
N GLU A 67 2.55 -9.55 5.79
CA GLU A 67 1.94 -10.76 6.27
C GLU A 67 1.82 -11.82 5.17
N GLY A 68 1.56 -11.41 3.95
CA GLY A 68 1.41 -12.33 2.82
C GLY A 68 2.73 -12.81 2.21
N PHE A 69 3.84 -12.15 2.52
CA PHE A 69 5.11 -12.40 1.84
C PHE A 69 5.57 -13.85 1.93
N ARG A 70 5.41 -14.47 3.09
CA ARG A 70 5.86 -15.84 3.31
C ARG A 70 4.76 -16.89 3.13
N ARG A 71 3.57 -16.49 2.71
CA ARG A 71 2.51 -17.46 2.44
C ARG A 71 2.87 -18.29 1.23
N ARG A 72 2.51 -19.57 1.29
CA ARG A 72 2.70 -20.51 0.19
C ARG A 72 1.38 -20.65 -0.57
N GLY A 73 1.45 -21.10 -1.81
CA GLY A 73 0.26 -21.24 -2.65
C GLY A 73 -0.26 -19.90 -3.13
N LYS A 74 -0.60 -19.84 -4.41
CA LYS A 74 -0.99 -18.58 -5.06
C LYS A 74 -2.23 -17.95 -4.44
N ALA A 75 -3.26 -18.76 -4.19
CA ALA A 75 -4.53 -18.26 -3.68
C ALA A 75 -4.37 -17.62 -2.30
N ASP A 76 -3.64 -18.28 -1.41
CA ASP A 76 -3.41 -17.76 -0.06
C ASP A 76 -2.51 -16.53 -0.09
N LYS A 77 -1.46 -16.56 -0.91
CA LYS A 77 -0.50 -15.46 -0.99
C LYS A 77 -1.13 -14.21 -1.57
N VAL A 78 -1.94 -14.32 -2.62
CA VAL A 78 -2.55 -13.14 -3.30
C VAL A 78 -3.66 -12.51 -2.47
N ARG A 79 -4.24 -13.24 -1.54
CA ARG A 79 -5.29 -12.73 -0.66
C ARG A 79 -4.83 -11.49 0.11
N PHE A 80 -3.57 -11.46 0.51
CA PHE A 80 -3.04 -10.36 1.31
C PHE A 80 -2.86 -9.07 0.51
N PRO A 81 -2.22 -9.05 -0.66
CA PRO A 81 -2.20 -7.82 -1.46
C PRO A 81 -3.60 -7.40 -1.94
N ASN A 82 -4.56 -8.31 -2.07
CA ASN A 82 -5.95 -7.93 -2.34
C ASN A 82 -6.54 -7.15 -1.16
N THR A 83 -6.25 -7.58 0.07
CA THR A 83 -6.66 -6.83 1.26
C THR A 83 -5.98 -5.46 1.31
N SER A 84 -4.69 -5.39 0.95
CA SER A 84 -3.98 -4.12 0.84
C SER A 84 -4.67 -3.19 -0.15
N GLN A 85 -5.14 -3.72 -1.28
CA GLN A 85 -5.83 -2.92 -2.28
C GLN A 85 -7.14 -2.35 -1.74
N ALA A 86 -7.88 -3.13 -0.96
CA ALA A 86 -9.11 -2.64 -0.31
C ALA A 86 -8.79 -1.51 0.68
N SER A 87 -7.74 -1.68 1.48
CA SER A 87 -7.30 -0.65 2.42
C SER A 87 -6.82 0.61 1.71
N LEU A 88 -6.22 0.44 0.53
CA LEU A 88 -5.78 1.55 -0.32
C LEU A 88 -6.99 2.36 -0.79
N GLU A 89 -8.06 1.70 -1.24
CA GLU A 89 -9.27 2.41 -1.67
C GLU A 89 -9.95 3.11 -0.51
N GLU A 90 -9.93 2.52 0.68
CA GLU A 90 -10.43 3.18 1.89
C GLU A 90 -9.59 4.43 2.20
N SER A 91 -8.26 4.33 2.08
CA SER A 91 -7.36 5.47 2.27
C SER A 91 -7.65 6.57 1.25
N ARG A 92 -7.92 6.20 0.00
CA ARG A 92 -8.29 7.15 -1.05
C ARG A 92 -9.51 7.97 -0.66
N TYR A 93 -10.53 7.28 -0.17
CA TYR A 93 -11.76 7.95 0.27
C TYR A 93 -11.46 8.94 1.42
N TYR A 94 -10.68 8.51 2.41
CA TYR A 94 -10.36 9.39 3.54
C TYR A 94 -9.56 10.62 3.11
N LEU A 95 -8.71 10.50 2.10
CA LEU A 95 -7.99 11.65 1.56
C LEU A 95 -8.96 12.63 0.88
N ILE A 96 -9.91 12.11 0.11
CA ILE A 96 -10.94 12.95 -0.51
C ILE A 96 -11.75 13.66 0.56
N LEU A 97 -12.17 12.93 1.59
CA LEU A 97 -12.95 13.51 2.69
C LEU A 97 -12.16 14.59 3.43
N SER A 98 -10.87 14.34 3.69
CA SER A 98 -10.00 15.29 4.40
C SER A 98 -9.89 16.61 3.63
N GLU A 99 -9.76 16.56 2.32
CA GLU A 99 -9.68 17.76 1.49
C GLU A 99 -11.01 18.49 1.48
N ASP A 100 -12.11 17.77 1.37
CA ASP A 100 -13.45 18.37 1.39
C ASP A 100 -13.75 19.02 2.74
N LEU A 101 -13.24 18.47 3.83
CA LEU A 101 -13.33 19.06 5.16
C LEU A 101 -12.33 20.20 5.38
N LYS A 102 -11.47 20.45 4.38
CA LYS A 102 -10.48 21.53 4.41
C LYS A 102 -9.40 21.32 5.47
N TYR A 103 -9.05 20.06 5.71
CA TYR A 103 -8.00 19.72 6.66
C TYR A 103 -6.61 19.77 6.03
N GLY A 104 -6.51 19.84 4.71
CA GLY A 104 -5.23 19.98 4.03
C GLY A 104 -5.29 19.57 2.57
N ALA A 105 -4.24 19.91 1.83
CA ALA A 105 -4.09 19.52 0.43
C ALA A 105 -3.59 18.06 0.35
N THR A 106 -4.18 17.26 -0.54
CA THR A 106 -3.92 15.83 -0.61
C THR A 106 -3.23 15.38 -1.90
N GLY A 107 -2.88 16.30 -2.79
CA GLY A 107 -2.34 15.95 -4.11
C GLY A 107 -1.13 15.01 -4.04
N ARG A 108 -0.14 15.30 -3.20
CA ARG A 108 1.06 14.46 -3.06
C ARG A 108 0.74 13.08 -2.50
N LEU A 109 -0.19 13.04 -1.53
CA LEU A 109 -0.60 11.76 -0.94
C LEU A 109 -1.35 10.91 -1.95
N LEU A 110 -2.21 11.51 -2.76
CA LEU A 110 -2.93 10.80 -3.81
C LEU A 110 -1.97 10.28 -4.88
N ASP A 111 -0.95 11.05 -5.26
CA ASP A 111 0.06 10.59 -6.21
C ASP A 111 0.84 9.39 -5.66
N SER A 112 1.23 9.46 -4.39
CA SER A 112 1.90 8.36 -3.71
C SER A 112 1.01 7.11 -3.67
N LEU A 113 -0.27 7.31 -3.38
CA LEU A 113 -1.24 6.23 -3.33
C LEU A 113 -1.40 5.56 -4.69
N GLU A 114 -1.43 6.33 -5.78
CA GLU A 114 -1.51 5.80 -7.13
C GLU A 114 -0.29 4.96 -7.48
N GLU A 115 0.89 5.38 -7.06
CA GLU A 115 2.11 4.60 -7.25
C GLU A 115 2.01 3.26 -6.53
N VAL A 116 1.55 3.27 -5.28
CA VAL A 116 1.36 2.04 -4.50
C VAL A 116 0.35 1.14 -5.20
N SER A 117 -0.75 1.71 -5.72
CA SER A 117 -1.78 0.95 -6.42
C SER A 117 -1.21 0.21 -7.63
N ARG A 118 -0.42 0.89 -8.46
CA ARG A 118 0.21 0.27 -9.63
C ARG A 118 1.16 -0.85 -9.23
N LEU A 119 1.97 -0.62 -8.20
CA LEU A 119 2.91 -1.61 -7.71
C LEU A 119 2.20 -2.83 -7.11
N LEU A 120 1.10 -2.61 -6.39
CA LEU A 120 0.29 -3.70 -5.85
C LEU A 120 -0.30 -4.57 -6.97
N ASN A 121 -0.83 -3.94 -8.01
CA ASN A 121 -1.38 -4.67 -9.14
C ASN A 121 -0.31 -5.51 -9.82
N SER A 122 0.88 -4.96 -10.04
CA SER A 122 1.99 -5.69 -10.62
C SER A 122 2.45 -6.84 -9.74
N TYR A 123 2.51 -6.60 -8.44
CA TYR A 123 2.90 -7.62 -7.47
C TYR A 123 1.90 -8.78 -7.45
N SER A 124 0.60 -8.48 -7.43
CA SER A 124 -0.45 -9.50 -7.45
C SER A 124 -0.40 -10.31 -8.73
N LYS A 125 -0.22 -9.66 -9.87
CA LYS A 125 -0.08 -10.36 -11.16
C LYS A 125 1.13 -11.27 -11.18
N ALA A 126 2.25 -10.80 -10.62
CA ALA A 126 3.47 -11.60 -10.55
C ALA A 126 3.25 -12.87 -9.71
N ILE A 127 2.52 -12.77 -8.60
CA ILE A 127 2.17 -13.94 -7.80
C ILE A 127 1.33 -14.92 -8.61
N LEU A 128 0.28 -14.42 -9.26
CA LEU A 128 -0.66 -15.27 -10.01
C LEU A 128 0.00 -15.91 -11.23
N ASN A 129 0.97 -15.26 -11.82
CA ASN A 129 1.69 -15.76 -13.01
C ASN A 129 2.92 -16.58 -12.66
N SER A 130 3.20 -16.77 -11.36
CA SER A 130 4.32 -17.58 -10.90
C SER A 130 4.09 -19.04 -11.28
N SER A 131 5.18 -19.77 -11.62
CA SER A 131 5.11 -21.18 -11.94
C SER A 131 5.00 -22.06 -10.69
N SER A 132 5.20 -21.48 -9.52
CA SER A 132 5.13 -22.20 -8.25
C SER A 132 3.69 -22.26 -7.75
N ASP A 133 3.15 -23.46 -7.56
CA ASP A 133 1.78 -23.67 -7.12
C ASP A 133 1.69 -24.26 -5.72
N SER A 134 2.76 -24.26 -5.04
CA SER A 134 2.82 -24.84 -3.69
C SER A 134 1.86 -24.20 -2.69
#